data_4b944bc15a80974c458f6f5ca02b30a2
#
_entry.id   4b944bc15a80974c458f6f5ca02b30a2
#
_cell.length_a   1.000
_cell.length_b   1.000
_cell.length_c   1.000
_cell.angle_alpha   90.00
_cell.angle_beta   90.00
_cell.angle_gamma   90.00
#
_symmetry.space_group_name_H-M   'P 1'
#
loop_
_entity.id
_entity.type
_entity.pdbx_description
1 polymer ?
#
loop_
_entity_poly.entity_id
_entity_poly.type
_entity_poly.pdbx_seq_one_letter_code
_entity_poly.pdbx_strand_id
1 'polypeptide(L)'
;TIIILLLITASTLGIRAQEVEPLIKAQWGQDYPYNLMCAPLKNDTTGTKHVLAGCAPIAMSQTMRHFRSPASSPLLGNHYEYDWMFAQHTDSITDDERLAVAQLVIDCGRAAGTKYTQTSASTKLNSVITALKQYFGYNKNMHILDRKFFTGLEGRKAWMNTIKRELAAGRPVIMRAERSKTYAHVFIVDGCTDSTLHCNFGWYGKSNAYYDPDSLHGFRTNQRMIIGVSPKTIESNVRKIHLVKPGTLRSKLIENDWRSVYSLQVSGTLGSDDFSVLRQLCGGGTNGERNGNVCILDLTRTTALFIPAKAFYACENLTYVTLPYSVKQIGRQAFANCQKLNGVHIYNNVDEIGQSAFSGCFNLFDVALPSSLITIHSNAFNSCTSLLSVKLPRSVKTIDSGAFANCSKLAFLSMP
;
A
#
# COMPACT_ATOMS: atom_id res chain seq x y z
N THR A 1 1.64 33.06 -66.02
CA THR A 1 2.18 32.26 -64.92
C THR A 1 2.25 33.13 -63.66
N ILE A 2 1.24 32.96 -62.79
CA ILE A 2 1.11 33.68 -61.55
C ILE A 2 1.74 32.84 -60.43
N ILE A 3 2.84 33.32 -59.88
CA ILE A 3 3.48 32.71 -58.69
C ILE A 3 2.80 33.25 -57.47
N ILE A 4 2.01 32.41 -56.81
CA ILE A 4 1.40 32.70 -55.50
C ILE A 4 2.48 32.40 -54.44
N LEU A 5 3.01 33.48 -53.87
CA LEU A 5 3.92 33.41 -52.71
C LEU A 5 3.05 33.13 -51.46
N LEU A 6 3.03 31.91 -50.98
CA LEU A 6 2.45 31.55 -49.67
C LEU A 6 3.41 32.03 -48.61
N LEU A 7 3.08 33.18 -47.99
CA LEU A 7 3.68 33.62 -46.72
C LEU A 7 3.18 32.69 -45.60
N ILE A 8 4.02 31.72 -45.28
CA ILE A 8 3.84 30.96 -44.03
C ILE A 8 4.23 31.90 -42.89
N THR A 9 3.23 32.55 -42.28
CA THR A 9 3.43 33.17 -40.99
C THR A 9 3.68 32.07 -39.97
N ALA A 10 4.95 31.86 -39.63
CA ALA A 10 5.31 31.08 -38.46
C ALA A 10 4.76 31.82 -37.25
N SER A 11 3.55 31.47 -36.83
CA SER A 11 3.06 31.78 -35.49
C SER A 11 4.00 31.08 -34.52
N THR A 12 4.91 31.82 -33.92
CA THR A 12 5.61 31.43 -32.71
C THR A 12 4.54 31.24 -31.63
N LEU A 13 3.94 30.07 -31.60
CA LEU A 13 3.29 29.57 -30.41
C LEU A 13 4.38 29.49 -29.34
N GLY A 14 4.51 30.55 -28.57
CA GLY A 14 5.26 30.51 -27.33
C GLY A 14 4.71 29.34 -26.54
N ILE A 15 5.52 28.31 -26.36
CA ILE A 15 5.22 27.24 -25.41
C ILE A 15 5.04 27.96 -24.06
N ARG A 16 3.82 28.31 -23.69
CA ARG A 16 3.50 28.72 -22.33
C ARG A 16 4.00 27.61 -21.45
N ALA A 17 4.92 27.94 -20.54
CA ALA A 17 5.39 26.95 -19.58
C ALA A 17 4.16 26.41 -18.87
N GLN A 18 4.04 25.09 -18.88
CA GLN A 18 2.83 24.40 -18.41
C GLN A 18 2.78 24.53 -16.88
N GLU A 19 1.86 25.32 -16.39
CA GLU A 19 1.50 25.34 -14.98
C GLU A 19 0.83 24.03 -14.62
N VAL A 20 1.18 23.47 -13.46
CA VAL A 20 0.59 22.24 -12.94
C VAL A 20 0.02 22.52 -11.56
N GLU A 21 -1.29 22.39 -11.44
CA GLU A 21 -1.99 22.47 -10.16
C GLU A 21 -1.54 21.35 -9.20
N PRO A 22 -1.64 21.56 -7.88
CA PRO A 22 -1.23 20.56 -6.91
C PRO A 22 -1.89 19.21 -7.12
N LEU A 23 -1.06 18.19 -7.39
CA LEU A 23 -1.48 16.82 -7.67
C LEU A 23 -1.99 16.10 -6.40
N ILE A 24 -1.37 16.38 -5.25
CA ILE A 24 -1.67 15.72 -3.99
C ILE A 24 -2.83 16.44 -3.28
N LYS A 25 -3.94 15.76 -3.14
CA LYS A 25 -5.12 16.29 -2.42
C LYS A 25 -5.06 15.99 -0.91
N ALA A 26 -4.22 15.05 -0.49
CA ALA A 26 -4.04 14.69 0.91
C ALA A 26 -3.28 15.79 1.66
N GLN A 27 -3.79 16.17 2.85
CA GLN A 27 -3.18 17.17 3.76
C GLN A 27 -2.88 16.47 5.09
N TRP A 28 -2.05 15.44 5.05
CA TRP A 28 -1.76 14.61 6.21
C TRP A 28 -0.66 15.20 7.10
N GLY A 29 -0.64 14.79 8.35
CA GLY A 29 0.36 15.16 9.34
C GLY A 29 1.14 13.97 9.87
N GLN A 30 1.98 14.18 10.89
CA GLN A 30 2.86 13.14 11.43
C GLN A 30 2.38 12.58 12.79
N ASP A 31 1.42 13.23 13.44
CA ASP A 31 0.80 12.82 14.69
C ASP A 31 -0.61 12.25 14.45
N TYR A 32 -1.48 12.30 15.46
CA TYR A 32 -2.84 11.75 15.38
C TYR A 32 -3.65 12.36 14.20
N PRO A 33 -4.39 11.53 13.42
CA PRO A 33 -4.55 10.07 13.53
C PRO A 33 -3.52 9.25 12.73
N TYR A 34 -2.58 9.87 12.05
CA TYR A 34 -1.66 9.24 11.09
C TYR A 34 -0.64 8.32 11.77
N ASN A 35 -0.39 8.53 13.06
CA ASN A 35 0.56 7.75 13.86
C ASN A 35 -0.11 6.69 14.77
N LEU A 36 -1.41 6.43 14.62
CA LEU A 36 -2.15 5.49 15.49
C LEU A 36 -1.52 4.10 15.59
N MET A 37 -0.83 3.66 14.55
CA MET A 37 -0.15 2.35 14.53
C MET A 37 1.34 2.43 14.85
N CYS A 38 1.86 3.62 15.17
CA CYS A 38 3.21 3.78 15.68
C CYS A 38 3.28 3.34 17.15
N ALA A 39 4.51 3.16 17.67
CA ALA A 39 4.70 2.80 19.07
C ALA A 39 4.14 3.88 20.02
N PRO A 40 3.55 3.51 21.15
CA PRO A 40 3.10 4.46 22.15
C PRO A 40 4.27 5.24 22.77
N LEU A 41 4.00 6.45 23.25
CA LEU A 41 4.98 7.21 24.01
C LEU A 41 5.19 6.57 25.40
N LYS A 42 6.45 6.44 25.82
CA LYS A 42 6.80 5.75 27.08
C LYS A 42 6.16 6.38 28.33
N ASN A 43 5.96 7.70 28.33
CA ASN A 43 5.41 8.44 29.46
C ASN A 43 3.93 8.75 29.34
N ASP A 44 3.24 8.15 28.34
CA ASP A 44 1.79 8.31 28.20
C ASP A 44 1.06 7.23 28.97
N THR A 45 0.53 7.58 30.13
CA THR A 45 -0.26 6.69 30.99
C THR A 45 -1.65 6.37 30.42
N THR A 46 -2.10 7.14 29.45
CA THR A 46 -3.42 6.94 28.80
C THR A 46 -3.34 5.99 27.62
N GLY A 47 -2.14 5.70 27.08
CA GLY A 47 -1.94 4.87 25.91
C GLY A 47 -2.48 5.47 24.60
N THR A 48 -2.81 6.77 24.60
CA THR A 48 -3.41 7.45 23.45
C THR A 48 -2.41 8.21 22.59
N LYS A 49 -1.22 8.50 23.12
CA LYS A 49 -0.17 9.23 22.40
C LYS A 49 0.87 8.30 21.84
N HIS A 50 1.21 8.51 20.58
CA HIS A 50 2.16 7.71 19.83
C HIS A 50 3.35 8.55 19.36
N VAL A 51 4.49 7.90 19.08
CA VAL A 51 5.62 8.57 18.44
C VAL A 51 5.21 9.08 17.06
N LEU A 52 5.88 10.14 16.57
CA LEU A 52 5.58 10.72 15.26
C LEU A 52 5.78 9.69 14.14
N ALA A 53 4.86 9.67 13.18
CA ALA A 53 4.93 8.79 12.00
C ALA A 53 6.16 9.06 11.12
N GLY A 54 6.64 10.30 11.09
CA GLY A 54 7.80 10.73 10.32
C GLY A 54 7.47 11.30 8.95
N CYS A 55 8.26 12.28 8.52
CA CYS A 55 8.02 13.01 7.27
C CYS A 55 8.11 12.14 6.01
N ALA A 56 9.06 11.21 5.95
CA ALA A 56 9.21 10.33 4.79
C ALA A 56 8.08 9.32 4.65
N PRO A 57 7.61 8.61 5.69
CA PRO A 57 6.39 7.80 5.61
C PRO A 57 5.16 8.59 5.16
N ILE A 58 4.98 9.82 5.65
CA ILE A 58 3.86 10.69 5.21
C ILE A 58 3.99 11.05 3.73
N ALA A 59 5.17 11.46 3.26
CA ALA A 59 5.38 11.77 1.85
C ALA A 59 5.13 10.55 0.95
N MET A 60 5.59 9.37 1.34
CA MET A 60 5.35 8.13 0.62
C MET A 60 3.85 7.80 0.57
N SER A 61 3.18 7.79 1.70
CA SER A 61 1.78 7.39 1.80
C SER A 61 0.83 8.35 1.07
N GLN A 62 1.07 9.66 1.14
CA GLN A 62 0.31 10.65 0.35
C GLN A 62 0.52 10.44 -1.16
N THR A 63 1.76 10.13 -1.59
CA THR A 63 2.07 9.78 -2.99
C THR A 63 1.35 8.50 -3.42
N MET A 64 1.34 7.47 -2.58
CA MET A 64 0.64 6.21 -2.85
C MET A 64 -0.88 6.42 -2.93
N ARG A 65 -1.45 7.26 -2.05
CA ARG A 65 -2.86 7.64 -2.11
C ARG A 65 -3.20 8.38 -3.41
N HIS A 66 -2.34 9.27 -3.88
CA HIS A 66 -2.52 9.97 -5.16
C HIS A 66 -2.66 8.98 -6.34
N PHE A 67 -1.79 8.00 -6.41
CA PHE A 67 -1.85 6.97 -7.44
C PHE A 67 -2.89 5.86 -7.15
N ARG A 68 -3.43 5.79 -5.94
CA ARG A 68 -4.28 4.68 -5.45
C ARG A 68 -3.61 3.32 -5.71
N SER A 69 -2.31 3.24 -5.45
CA SER A 69 -1.45 2.10 -5.80
C SER A 69 -0.27 1.95 -4.84
N PRO A 70 0.09 0.69 -4.51
CA PRO A 70 -0.60 -0.54 -4.90
C PRO A 70 -1.88 -0.78 -4.08
N ALA A 71 -2.79 -1.61 -4.59
CA ALA A 71 -3.95 -2.05 -3.80
C ALA A 71 -3.54 -2.91 -2.60
N SER A 72 -2.35 -3.52 -2.66
CA SER A 72 -1.79 -4.31 -1.57
C SER A 72 -0.27 -4.33 -1.62
N SER A 73 0.37 -4.60 -0.48
CA SER A 73 1.80 -4.88 -0.42
C SER A 73 2.01 -6.37 -0.11
N PRO A 74 2.41 -7.19 -1.09
CA PRO A 74 2.61 -8.62 -0.85
C PRO A 74 3.65 -8.92 0.23
N LEU A 75 4.66 -8.06 0.39
CA LEU A 75 5.72 -8.23 1.38
C LEU A 75 5.32 -7.78 2.78
N LEU A 76 4.33 -6.89 2.90
CA LEU A 76 3.81 -6.40 4.19
C LEU A 76 2.47 -7.06 4.56
N GLY A 77 1.86 -7.80 3.62
CA GLY A 77 0.63 -8.54 3.85
C GLY A 77 -0.63 -7.69 3.99
N ASN A 78 -0.55 -6.40 3.71
CA ASN A 78 -1.68 -5.50 3.89
C ASN A 78 -2.32 -5.10 2.57
N HIS A 79 -3.64 -4.90 2.62
CA HIS A 79 -4.45 -4.29 1.56
C HIS A 79 -4.76 -2.84 1.93
N TYR A 80 -4.84 -1.96 0.91
CA TYR A 80 -5.04 -0.53 1.11
C TYR A 80 -6.33 -0.06 0.48
N GLU A 81 -7.32 0.26 1.33
CA GLU A 81 -8.63 0.79 0.91
C GLU A 81 -8.54 2.31 0.70
N TYR A 82 -8.04 2.72 -0.46
CA TYR A 82 -7.86 4.15 -0.79
C TYR A 82 -9.14 4.96 -0.79
N ASP A 83 -10.31 4.34 -0.97
CA ASP A 83 -11.61 5.00 -0.88
C ASP A 83 -11.96 5.44 0.54
N TRP A 84 -11.44 4.74 1.55
CA TRP A 84 -11.60 5.08 2.96
C TRP A 84 -10.57 6.09 3.46
N MET A 85 -9.54 6.37 2.68
CA MET A 85 -8.49 7.30 3.09
C MET A 85 -8.95 8.73 2.82
N PHE A 86 -9.26 9.47 3.88
CA PHE A 86 -9.65 10.88 3.80
C PHE A 86 -8.52 11.77 3.26
N ALA A 87 -8.89 12.91 2.66
CA ALA A 87 -7.90 13.87 2.20
C ALA A 87 -7.41 14.77 3.35
N GLN A 88 -8.31 15.15 4.26
CA GLN A 88 -8.05 15.99 5.41
C GLN A 88 -8.80 15.44 6.63
N HIS A 89 -8.16 15.46 7.81
CA HIS A 89 -8.81 15.03 9.04
C HIS A 89 -9.93 16.00 9.45
N THR A 90 -11.09 15.46 9.76
CA THR A 90 -12.26 16.16 10.33
C THR A 90 -12.85 15.32 11.46
N ASP A 91 -13.72 15.90 12.27
CA ASP A 91 -14.35 15.18 13.40
C ASP A 91 -15.34 14.09 12.95
N SER A 92 -15.80 14.14 11.70
CA SER A 92 -16.74 13.15 11.13
C SER A 92 -16.09 11.86 10.64
N ILE A 93 -14.76 11.73 10.69
CA ILE A 93 -14.03 10.57 10.19
C ILE A 93 -14.19 9.39 11.13
N THR A 94 -14.55 8.25 10.59
CA THR A 94 -14.72 6.98 11.31
C THR A 94 -13.38 6.39 11.79
N ASP A 95 -13.43 5.47 12.74
CA ASP A 95 -12.21 4.78 13.20
C ASP A 95 -11.61 3.89 12.10
N ASP A 96 -12.43 3.28 11.25
CA ASP A 96 -11.94 2.46 10.13
C ASP A 96 -11.18 3.32 9.11
N GLU A 97 -11.67 4.53 8.82
CA GLU A 97 -10.97 5.48 7.95
C GLU A 97 -9.64 5.94 8.55
N ARG A 98 -9.59 6.22 9.86
CA ARG A 98 -8.35 6.55 10.59
C ARG A 98 -7.36 5.39 10.53
N LEU A 99 -7.82 4.16 10.78
CA LEU A 99 -6.99 2.96 10.73
C LEU A 99 -6.47 2.68 9.33
N ALA A 100 -7.27 2.87 8.28
CA ALA A 100 -6.85 2.69 6.89
C ALA A 100 -5.67 3.60 6.54
N VAL A 101 -5.72 4.87 6.95
CA VAL A 101 -4.61 5.81 6.73
C VAL A 101 -3.40 5.44 7.59
N ALA A 102 -3.59 5.16 8.88
CA ALA A 102 -2.52 4.82 9.80
C ALA A 102 -1.78 3.53 9.38
N GLN A 103 -2.50 2.54 8.83
CA GLN A 103 -1.92 1.32 8.29
C GLN A 103 -0.98 1.61 7.12
N LEU A 104 -1.42 2.41 6.14
CA LEU A 104 -0.55 2.78 5.01
C LEU A 104 0.69 3.53 5.49
N VAL A 105 0.54 4.45 6.43
CA VAL A 105 1.64 5.27 6.96
C VAL A 105 2.66 4.42 7.70
N ILE A 106 2.21 3.53 8.60
CA ILE A 106 3.16 2.66 9.35
C ILE A 106 3.86 1.67 8.41
N ASP A 107 3.20 1.17 7.39
CA ASP A 107 3.79 0.28 6.40
C ASP A 107 4.87 0.98 5.58
N CYS A 108 4.63 2.23 5.18
CA CYS A 108 5.66 3.08 4.57
C CYS A 108 6.87 3.24 5.49
N GLY A 109 6.64 3.46 6.78
CA GLY A 109 7.70 3.57 7.78
C GLY A 109 8.50 2.28 7.96
N ARG A 110 7.84 1.15 8.07
CA ARG A 110 8.46 -0.19 8.18
C ARG A 110 9.28 -0.52 6.94
N ALA A 111 8.69 -0.38 5.77
CA ALA A 111 9.36 -0.64 4.49
C ALA A 111 10.61 0.23 4.28
N ALA A 112 10.54 1.50 4.67
CA ALA A 112 11.66 2.44 4.55
C ALA A 112 12.68 2.33 5.70
N GLY A 113 12.48 1.44 6.67
CA GLY A 113 13.36 1.28 7.82
C GLY A 113 13.47 2.56 8.65
N THR A 114 12.34 3.23 8.86
CA THR A 114 12.27 4.46 9.67
C THR A 114 12.69 4.17 11.09
N LYS A 115 13.65 4.97 11.60
CA LYS A 115 14.09 4.90 12.97
C LYS A 115 13.24 5.84 13.83
N TYR A 116 12.44 5.27 14.71
CA TYR A 116 11.57 6.00 15.62
C TYR A 116 12.24 6.22 16.95
N THR A 117 12.12 7.43 17.51
CA THR A 117 12.48 7.79 18.89
C THR A 117 11.26 8.41 19.57
N GLN A 118 11.36 8.74 20.85
CA GLN A 118 10.25 9.38 21.58
C GLN A 118 9.87 10.76 21.02
N THR A 119 10.79 11.45 20.35
CA THR A 119 10.61 12.84 19.92
C THR A 119 10.79 13.04 18.40
N SER A 120 11.26 12.03 17.69
CA SER A 120 11.58 12.16 16.27
C SER A 120 11.46 10.85 15.50
N ALA A 121 11.38 10.97 14.19
CA ALA A 121 11.47 9.84 13.26
C ALA A 121 12.45 10.21 12.13
N SER A 122 13.33 9.30 11.75
CA SER A 122 14.30 9.56 10.70
C SER A 122 14.36 8.45 9.67
N THR A 123 14.44 8.82 8.38
CA THR A 123 14.48 7.89 7.25
C THR A 123 15.52 8.39 6.24
N LYS A 124 16.33 7.47 5.71
CA LYS A 124 17.25 7.80 4.61
C LYS A 124 16.49 7.87 3.28
N LEU A 125 16.79 8.86 2.43
CA LEU A 125 16.11 9.02 1.14
C LEU A 125 16.29 7.79 0.22
N ASN A 126 17.45 7.14 0.25
CA ASN A 126 17.68 5.89 -0.50
C ASN A 126 16.75 4.76 -0.03
N SER A 127 16.43 4.70 1.26
CA SER A 127 15.49 3.70 1.80
C SER A 127 14.07 3.95 1.31
N VAL A 128 13.68 5.21 1.05
CA VAL A 128 12.39 5.55 0.43
C VAL A 128 12.28 4.92 -0.96
N ILE A 129 13.30 5.08 -1.81
CA ILE A 129 13.32 4.44 -3.15
C ILE A 129 13.26 2.92 -3.03
N THR A 130 14.07 2.35 -2.15
CA THR A 130 14.11 0.90 -1.94
C THR A 130 12.73 0.38 -1.52
N ALA A 131 12.09 1.07 -0.57
CA ALA A 131 10.76 0.73 -0.09
C ALA A 131 9.71 0.77 -1.21
N LEU A 132 9.66 1.88 -1.95
CA LEU A 132 8.71 2.03 -3.07
C LEU A 132 8.91 0.96 -4.14
N LYS A 133 10.16 0.60 -4.48
CA LYS A 133 10.46 -0.42 -5.49
C LYS A 133 10.15 -1.84 -5.02
N GLN A 134 10.59 -2.20 -3.82
CA GLN A 134 10.57 -3.59 -3.34
C GLN A 134 9.26 -3.97 -2.68
N TYR A 135 8.71 -3.09 -1.86
CA TYR A 135 7.50 -3.38 -1.07
C TYR A 135 6.22 -2.93 -1.75
N PHE A 136 6.28 -1.87 -2.57
CA PHE A 136 5.08 -1.25 -3.14
C PHE A 136 5.02 -1.33 -4.67
N GLY A 137 5.96 -2.01 -5.31
CA GLY A 137 5.91 -2.28 -6.75
C GLY A 137 5.98 -1.03 -7.64
N TYR A 138 6.67 0.01 -7.19
CA TYR A 138 6.88 1.22 -7.98
C TYR A 138 7.98 1.04 -9.04
N ASN A 139 8.05 1.97 -9.99
CA ASN A 139 8.90 1.92 -11.16
C ASN A 139 10.39 1.73 -10.77
N LYS A 140 11.06 0.76 -11.40
CA LYS A 140 12.49 0.46 -11.17
C LYS A 140 13.42 1.60 -11.58
N ASN A 141 12.98 2.48 -12.50
CA ASN A 141 13.77 3.60 -13.00
C ASN A 141 13.78 4.84 -12.09
N MET A 142 13.06 4.81 -10.96
CA MET A 142 13.16 5.87 -9.95
C MET A 142 14.62 6.04 -9.52
N HIS A 143 15.07 7.27 -9.42
CA HIS A 143 16.43 7.58 -8.95
C HIS A 143 16.48 8.94 -8.25
N ILE A 144 17.55 9.17 -7.51
CA ILE A 144 17.80 10.43 -6.80
C ILE A 144 18.61 11.35 -7.68
N LEU A 145 18.17 12.60 -7.77
CA LEU A 145 18.99 13.70 -8.28
C LEU A 145 19.39 14.60 -7.10
N ASP A 146 20.63 15.06 -7.14
CA ASP A 146 21.20 15.95 -6.11
C ASP A 146 21.42 17.34 -6.72
N ARG A 147 20.87 18.37 -6.08
CA ARG A 147 20.91 19.77 -6.51
C ARG A 147 22.33 20.29 -6.73
N LYS A 148 23.30 19.75 -6.01
CA LYS A 148 24.71 20.16 -6.11
C LYS A 148 25.33 19.97 -7.53
N PHE A 149 24.73 19.08 -8.34
CA PHE A 149 25.15 18.87 -9.73
C PHE A 149 24.49 19.81 -10.73
N PHE A 150 23.57 20.66 -10.29
CA PHE A 150 22.81 21.62 -11.10
C PHE A 150 23.24 23.04 -10.73
N THR A 151 24.46 23.41 -11.12
CA THR A 151 25.08 24.70 -10.73
C THR A 151 24.80 25.79 -11.75
N GLY A 152 24.87 27.06 -11.29
CA GLY A 152 24.66 28.23 -12.11
C GLY A 152 23.25 28.37 -12.67
N LEU A 153 23.05 29.33 -13.57
CA LEU A 153 21.73 29.65 -14.14
C LEU A 153 21.17 28.49 -14.96
N GLU A 154 21.96 27.88 -15.80
CA GLU A 154 21.55 26.75 -16.65
C GLU A 154 21.25 25.49 -15.81
N GLY A 155 22.03 25.24 -14.77
CA GLY A 155 21.73 24.17 -13.81
C GLY A 155 20.40 24.41 -13.08
N ARG A 156 20.13 25.65 -12.66
CA ARG A 156 18.84 26.02 -12.06
C ARG A 156 17.67 25.76 -13.02
N LYS A 157 17.78 26.16 -14.28
CA LYS A 157 16.77 25.89 -15.31
C LYS A 157 16.57 24.38 -15.52
N ALA A 158 17.65 23.61 -15.61
CA ALA A 158 17.60 22.16 -15.79
C ALA A 158 16.91 21.46 -14.60
N TRP A 159 17.18 21.89 -13.37
CA TRP A 159 16.51 21.40 -12.15
C TRP A 159 15.00 21.64 -12.21
N MET A 160 14.60 22.88 -12.49
CA MET A 160 13.20 23.25 -12.65
C MET A 160 12.51 22.47 -13.77
N ASN A 161 13.13 22.39 -14.94
CA ASN A 161 12.56 21.67 -16.08
C ASN A 161 12.41 20.18 -15.80
N THR A 162 13.29 19.60 -14.99
CA THR A 162 13.15 18.20 -14.57
C THR A 162 11.91 18.02 -13.69
N ILE A 163 11.72 18.90 -12.70
CA ILE A 163 10.53 18.87 -11.83
C ILE A 163 9.26 19.08 -12.65
N LYS A 164 9.22 20.12 -13.52
CA LYS A 164 8.08 20.40 -14.38
C LYS A 164 7.67 19.22 -15.25
N ARG A 165 8.64 18.50 -15.83
CA ARG A 165 8.35 17.27 -16.63
C ARG A 165 7.75 16.15 -15.79
N GLU A 166 8.21 15.95 -14.55
CA GLU A 166 7.62 14.97 -13.65
C GLU A 166 6.18 15.34 -13.32
N LEU A 167 5.93 16.59 -12.93
CA LEU A 167 4.59 17.06 -12.57
C LEU A 167 3.63 17.02 -13.76
N ALA A 168 4.07 17.45 -14.94
CA ALA A 168 3.26 17.39 -16.18
C ALA A 168 2.88 15.96 -16.57
N ALA A 169 3.69 14.98 -16.16
CA ALA A 169 3.39 13.56 -16.33
C ALA A 169 2.57 12.96 -15.18
N GLY A 170 2.01 13.80 -14.30
CA GLY A 170 1.22 13.37 -13.14
C GLY A 170 2.03 12.70 -12.04
N ARG A 171 3.35 12.89 -12.02
CA ARG A 171 4.24 12.28 -11.04
C ARG A 171 4.73 13.31 -10.02
N PRO A 172 4.26 13.25 -8.77
CA PRO A 172 4.78 14.08 -7.70
C PRO A 172 6.25 13.72 -7.40
N VAL A 173 7.02 14.72 -6.99
CA VAL A 173 8.45 14.59 -6.71
C VAL A 173 8.64 14.53 -5.19
N ILE A 174 9.23 13.46 -4.68
CA ILE A 174 9.57 13.36 -3.24
C ILE A 174 10.93 14.05 -3.05
N MET A 175 10.94 15.11 -2.26
CA MET A 175 12.11 15.93 -2.02
C MET A 175 12.59 15.82 -0.58
N ARG A 176 13.92 15.81 -0.39
CA ARG A 176 14.58 16.02 0.88
C ARG A 176 15.43 17.27 0.79
N ALA A 177 15.30 18.15 1.76
CA ALA A 177 16.17 19.34 1.87
C ALA A 177 16.45 19.67 3.33
N GLU A 178 17.40 20.56 3.55
CA GLU A 178 17.82 20.99 4.90
C GLU A 178 17.59 22.50 5.07
N ARG A 179 17.03 22.85 6.22
CA ARG A 179 16.91 24.24 6.69
C ARG A 179 18.14 24.62 7.53
N SER A 180 18.77 23.66 8.20
CA SER A 180 20.01 23.80 8.94
C SER A 180 20.76 22.46 8.96
N LYS A 181 22.00 22.44 9.50
CA LYS A 181 22.79 21.20 9.65
C LYS A 181 22.10 20.13 10.49
N THR A 182 21.19 20.53 11.37
CA THR A 182 20.48 19.62 12.30
C THR A 182 19.01 19.39 11.93
N TYR A 183 18.48 20.13 10.93
CA TYR A 183 17.07 20.03 10.58
C TYR A 183 16.88 19.80 9.07
N ALA A 184 16.57 18.57 8.74
CA ALA A 184 16.21 18.13 7.42
C ALA A 184 14.75 17.66 7.37
N HIS A 185 14.11 17.77 6.22
CA HIS A 185 12.73 17.35 6.03
C HIS A 185 12.55 16.63 4.70
N VAL A 186 11.63 15.67 4.66
CA VAL A 186 11.17 15.01 3.44
C VAL A 186 9.74 15.46 3.18
N PHE A 187 9.49 15.97 1.99
CA PHE A 187 8.21 16.54 1.58
C PHE A 187 7.95 16.28 0.09
N ILE A 188 6.79 16.67 -0.39
CA ILE A 188 6.40 16.48 -1.78
C ILE A 188 6.40 17.82 -2.50
N VAL A 189 6.94 17.83 -3.72
CA VAL A 189 6.69 18.88 -4.71
C VAL A 189 5.67 18.31 -5.68
N ASP A 190 4.50 18.93 -5.76
CA ASP A 190 3.33 18.37 -6.44
C ASP A 190 2.61 19.35 -7.38
N GLY A 191 3.12 20.57 -7.51
CA GLY A 191 2.62 21.57 -8.43
C GLY A 191 3.71 22.56 -8.83
N CYS A 192 3.50 23.32 -9.89
CA CYS A 192 4.42 24.35 -10.32
C CYS A 192 3.74 25.46 -11.14
N THR A 193 4.32 26.64 -11.05
CA THR A 193 4.15 27.73 -12.03
C THR A 193 5.41 27.85 -12.89
N ASP A 194 5.53 28.94 -13.62
CA ASP A 194 6.74 29.22 -14.39
C ASP A 194 7.99 29.33 -13.53
N SER A 195 7.89 29.89 -12.34
CA SER A 195 9.04 30.24 -11.49
C SER A 195 8.98 29.63 -10.09
N THR A 196 7.86 29.07 -9.67
CA THR A 196 7.65 28.55 -8.31
C THR A 196 7.24 27.10 -8.29
N LEU A 197 7.43 26.44 -7.15
CA LEU A 197 7.07 25.05 -6.88
C LEU A 197 6.08 24.99 -5.74
N HIS A 198 4.95 24.30 -5.92
CA HIS A 198 4.05 23.96 -4.81
C HIS A 198 4.63 22.81 -4.01
N CYS A 199 4.66 23.01 -2.67
CA CYS A 199 5.18 22.03 -1.72
C CYS A 199 4.10 21.57 -0.75
N ASN A 200 4.01 20.27 -0.51
CA ASN A 200 3.21 19.66 0.56
C ASN A 200 4.16 19.07 1.61
N PHE A 201 4.22 19.73 2.78
CA PHE A 201 5.19 19.39 3.83
C PHE A 201 4.75 18.25 4.75
N GLY A 202 3.53 17.74 4.61
CA GLY A 202 3.01 16.73 5.53
C GLY A 202 2.77 17.30 6.94
N TRP A 203 2.29 18.55 7.03
CA TRP A 203 1.98 19.28 8.25
C TRP A 203 0.51 19.75 8.28
N TYR A 204 -0.44 18.83 7.96
CA TYR A 204 -1.88 19.12 7.92
C TYR A 204 -2.28 20.23 6.93
N GLY A 205 -1.56 20.36 5.82
CA GLY A 205 -1.75 21.46 4.89
C GLY A 205 -1.10 22.78 5.34
N LYS A 206 -0.61 22.86 6.58
CA LYS A 206 0.10 24.06 7.06
C LYS A 206 1.37 24.26 6.22
N SER A 207 1.58 25.48 5.78
CA SER A 207 2.68 25.87 4.89
C SER A 207 2.67 25.23 3.50
N ASN A 208 1.60 24.54 3.09
CA ASN A 208 1.44 24.15 1.70
C ASN A 208 1.21 25.40 0.86
N ALA A 209 2.14 25.69 -0.03
CA ALA A 209 2.10 26.90 -0.87
C ALA A 209 3.14 26.80 -2.00
N TYR A 210 3.18 27.81 -2.86
CA TYR A 210 4.18 27.97 -3.89
C TYR A 210 5.41 28.73 -3.36
N TYR A 211 6.59 28.19 -3.62
CA TYR A 211 7.87 28.70 -3.13
C TYR A 211 8.90 28.87 -4.26
N ASP A 212 9.83 29.77 -4.08
CA ASP A 212 11.04 29.82 -4.92
C ASP A 212 11.84 28.50 -4.78
N PRO A 213 12.27 27.88 -5.88
CA PRO A 213 12.95 26.57 -5.89
C PRO A 213 14.22 26.51 -5.05
N ASP A 214 14.89 27.65 -4.84
CA ASP A 214 16.12 27.70 -4.05
C ASP A 214 15.84 27.97 -2.56
N SER A 215 14.57 28.20 -2.19
CA SER A 215 14.20 28.62 -0.83
C SER A 215 13.01 27.89 -0.21
N LEU A 216 12.55 26.79 -0.76
CA LEU A 216 11.39 25.97 -0.38
C LEU A 216 11.02 26.06 1.12
N HIS A 217 10.29 27.08 1.53
CA HIS A 217 9.95 27.36 2.93
C HIS A 217 11.17 27.39 3.88
N GLY A 218 12.32 27.89 3.41
CA GLY A 218 13.59 27.92 4.15
C GLY A 218 14.45 26.66 4.04
N PHE A 219 14.02 25.61 3.34
CA PHE A 219 14.82 24.44 3.03
C PHE A 219 15.70 24.71 1.80
N ARG A 220 16.88 25.29 2.04
CA ARG A 220 17.76 25.86 1.01
C ARG A 220 18.92 24.97 0.62
N THR A 221 19.34 24.04 1.49
CA THR A 221 20.58 23.28 1.32
C THR A 221 20.34 21.81 1.20
N ASN A 222 21.30 21.09 0.63
CA ASN A 222 21.26 19.64 0.42
C ASN A 222 19.94 19.13 -0.18
N GLN A 223 19.40 19.91 -1.14
CA GLN A 223 18.21 19.53 -1.87
C GLN A 223 18.49 18.29 -2.72
N ARG A 224 17.70 17.24 -2.51
CA ARG A 224 17.72 16.00 -3.29
C ARG A 224 16.29 15.63 -3.61
N MET A 225 16.05 15.16 -4.84
CA MET A 225 14.73 14.72 -5.26
C MET A 225 14.72 13.30 -5.80
N ILE A 226 13.66 12.57 -5.53
CA ILE A 226 13.34 11.32 -6.20
C ILE A 226 12.44 11.64 -7.38
N ILE A 227 12.84 11.24 -8.57
CA ILE A 227 12.06 11.36 -9.80
C ILE A 227 11.69 9.99 -10.36
N GLY A 228 10.75 9.97 -11.33
CA GLY A 228 10.19 8.75 -11.88
C GLY A 228 9.23 8.05 -10.91
N VAL A 229 8.71 8.78 -9.93
CA VAL A 229 7.80 8.23 -8.92
C VAL A 229 6.46 7.93 -9.58
N SER A 230 6.26 6.68 -9.92
CA SER A 230 5.00 6.17 -10.46
C SER A 230 4.88 4.70 -10.06
N PRO A 231 3.66 4.20 -9.88
CA PRO A 231 3.46 2.76 -9.82
C PRO A 231 4.17 2.16 -11.03
N LYS A 232 4.80 1.01 -10.85
CA LYS A 232 5.08 0.20 -12.03
C LYS A 232 3.70 0.09 -12.68
N THR A 233 3.55 0.60 -13.89
CA THR A 233 2.47 0.15 -14.73
C THR A 233 2.68 -1.35 -14.84
N ILE A 234 2.11 -2.06 -13.91
CA ILE A 234 1.59 -3.35 -14.24
C ILE A 234 0.63 -2.94 -15.35
N GLU A 235 0.99 -3.16 -16.59
CA GLU A 235 -0.02 -3.60 -17.53
C GLU A 235 -0.82 -4.52 -16.66
N SER A 236 -2.00 -4.08 -16.27
CA SER A 236 -2.74 -4.72 -15.20
C SER A 236 -3.22 -6.05 -15.76
N ASN A 237 -2.36 -7.06 -15.73
CA ASN A 237 -2.75 -8.46 -15.88
C ASN A 237 -3.57 -8.90 -14.66
N VAL A 238 -4.36 -7.96 -14.12
CA VAL A 238 -5.45 -8.31 -13.23
C VAL A 238 -6.56 -8.83 -14.12
N ARG A 239 -6.64 -10.12 -14.24
CA ARG A 239 -7.78 -10.77 -14.86
C ARG A 239 -9.02 -10.51 -14.01
N LYS A 240 -10.00 -9.78 -14.54
CA LYS A 240 -11.27 -9.53 -13.85
C LYS A 240 -12.32 -10.48 -14.40
N ILE A 241 -13.00 -11.21 -13.53
CA ILE A 241 -14.05 -12.16 -13.86
C ILE A 241 -15.30 -11.84 -13.04
N HIS A 242 -16.44 -11.74 -13.71
CA HIS A 242 -17.74 -11.59 -13.07
C HIS A 242 -18.55 -12.87 -13.19
N LEU A 243 -19.03 -13.40 -12.06
CA LEU A 243 -19.84 -14.61 -11.97
C LEU A 243 -21.31 -14.24 -11.76
N VAL A 244 -22.11 -14.39 -12.79
CA VAL A 244 -23.58 -14.22 -12.71
C VAL A 244 -24.24 -15.39 -11.97
N LYS A 245 -23.66 -16.59 -12.14
CA LYS A 245 -24.12 -17.83 -11.47
C LYS A 245 -22.95 -18.50 -10.76
N PRO A 246 -23.16 -19.09 -9.56
CA PRO A 246 -22.16 -19.89 -8.89
C PRO A 246 -21.76 -21.13 -9.74
N GLY A 247 -20.52 -21.60 -9.55
CA GLY A 247 -19.98 -22.76 -10.27
C GLY A 247 -19.53 -22.51 -11.71
N THR A 248 -19.49 -21.24 -12.15
CA THR A 248 -19.21 -20.91 -13.56
C THR A 248 -17.80 -20.35 -13.81
N LEU A 249 -16.93 -20.28 -12.80
CA LEU A 249 -15.59 -19.71 -12.95
C LEU A 249 -14.76 -20.43 -14.01
N ARG A 250 -14.81 -21.77 -14.04
CA ARG A 250 -14.06 -22.59 -15.03
C ARG A 250 -14.41 -22.21 -16.46
N SER A 251 -15.68 -22.00 -16.76
CA SER A 251 -16.15 -21.65 -18.11
C SER A 251 -15.79 -20.22 -18.55
N LYS A 252 -15.40 -19.35 -17.59
CA LYS A 252 -14.95 -17.98 -17.85
C LYS A 252 -13.45 -17.87 -18.10
N LEU A 253 -12.70 -18.94 -17.85
CA LEU A 253 -11.26 -19.00 -18.04
C LEU A 253 -10.94 -19.45 -19.45
N ILE A 254 -9.99 -18.76 -20.09
CA ILE A 254 -9.39 -19.19 -21.37
C ILE A 254 -8.08 -19.94 -21.09
N GLU A 255 -7.57 -20.66 -22.10
CA GLU A 255 -6.38 -21.52 -21.96
C GLU A 255 -5.18 -20.79 -21.33
N ASN A 256 -4.91 -19.55 -21.77
CA ASN A 256 -3.79 -18.77 -21.27
C ASN A 256 -3.97 -18.23 -19.84
N ASP A 257 -5.20 -18.13 -19.32
CA ASP A 257 -5.45 -17.62 -17.96
C ASP A 257 -4.76 -18.49 -16.89
N TRP A 258 -4.64 -19.79 -17.12
CA TRP A 258 -4.02 -20.71 -16.19
C TRP A 258 -2.52 -20.44 -15.95
N ARG A 259 -1.81 -19.92 -16.92
CA ARG A 259 -0.36 -19.70 -16.86
C ARG A 259 0.04 -18.23 -16.82
N SER A 260 -0.75 -17.35 -17.40
CA SER A 260 -0.41 -15.94 -17.56
C SER A 260 -1.00 -15.03 -16.48
N VAL A 261 -2.06 -15.47 -15.77
CA VAL A 261 -2.70 -14.68 -14.73
C VAL A 261 -1.97 -14.80 -13.41
N TYR A 262 -1.41 -13.69 -12.95
CA TYR A 262 -0.76 -13.58 -11.64
C TYR A 262 -1.66 -12.87 -10.62
N SER A 263 -2.57 -12.02 -11.07
CA SER A 263 -3.52 -11.31 -10.22
C SER A 263 -4.93 -11.50 -10.77
N LEU A 264 -5.83 -11.99 -9.92
CA LEU A 264 -7.23 -12.31 -10.27
C LEU A 264 -8.19 -11.59 -9.35
N GLN A 265 -9.10 -10.82 -9.92
CA GLN A 265 -10.25 -10.24 -9.22
C GLN A 265 -11.51 -10.96 -9.68
N VAL A 266 -12.25 -11.51 -8.71
CA VAL A 266 -13.54 -12.16 -8.95
C VAL A 266 -14.64 -11.34 -8.30
N SER A 267 -15.77 -11.23 -8.97
CA SER A 267 -16.99 -10.58 -8.46
C SER A 267 -18.22 -11.44 -8.75
N GLY A 268 -19.31 -11.20 -8.03
CA GLY A 268 -20.55 -11.96 -8.17
C GLY A 268 -20.63 -13.13 -7.18
N THR A 269 -21.43 -14.16 -7.47
CA THR A 269 -21.72 -15.24 -6.53
C THR A 269 -20.77 -16.42 -6.70
N LEU A 270 -20.04 -16.76 -5.61
CA LEU A 270 -19.15 -17.94 -5.57
C LEU A 270 -19.92 -19.19 -5.09
N GLY A 271 -19.69 -20.30 -5.78
CA GLY A 271 -20.11 -21.64 -5.37
C GLY A 271 -18.92 -22.53 -4.94
N SER A 272 -19.22 -23.72 -4.46
CA SER A 272 -18.21 -24.72 -4.03
C SER A 272 -17.20 -25.05 -5.13
N ASP A 273 -17.71 -25.21 -6.35
CA ASP A 273 -16.88 -25.57 -7.51
C ASP A 273 -15.93 -24.45 -7.92
N ASP A 274 -16.36 -23.17 -7.74
CA ASP A 274 -15.51 -22.03 -7.99
C ASP A 274 -14.31 -21.99 -7.06
N PHE A 275 -14.47 -22.35 -5.77
CA PHE A 275 -13.36 -22.45 -4.84
C PHE A 275 -12.35 -23.54 -5.25
N SER A 276 -12.81 -24.66 -5.81
CA SER A 276 -11.92 -25.69 -6.34
C SER A 276 -11.08 -25.16 -7.51
N VAL A 277 -11.69 -24.39 -8.40
CA VAL A 277 -10.99 -23.72 -9.51
C VAL A 277 -10.02 -22.66 -9.00
N LEU A 278 -10.43 -21.83 -8.05
CA LEU A 278 -9.56 -20.82 -7.43
C LEU A 278 -8.34 -21.47 -6.76
N ARG A 279 -8.53 -22.59 -6.06
CA ARG A 279 -7.42 -23.34 -5.47
C ARG A 279 -6.42 -23.80 -6.53
N GLN A 280 -6.89 -24.39 -7.63
CA GLN A 280 -6.03 -24.80 -8.75
C GLN A 280 -5.28 -23.60 -9.36
N LEU A 281 -5.97 -22.47 -9.57
CA LEU A 281 -5.34 -21.25 -10.10
C LEU A 281 -4.23 -20.71 -9.19
N CYS A 282 -4.38 -20.89 -7.87
CA CYS A 282 -3.38 -20.49 -6.86
C CYS A 282 -2.30 -21.56 -6.61
N GLY A 283 -2.25 -22.63 -7.39
CA GLY A 283 -1.22 -23.69 -7.27
C GLY A 283 -1.54 -24.77 -6.26
N GLY A 284 -2.80 -24.90 -5.83
CA GLY A 284 -3.25 -25.91 -4.85
C GLY A 284 -3.94 -27.13 -5.47
N GLY A 285 -3.75 -27.39 -6.75
CA GLY A 285 -4.26 -28.60 -7.41
C GLY A 285 -3.59 -29.87 -6.91
N THR A 286 -4.30 -30.98 -6.98
CA THR A 286 -3.77 -32.31 -6.65
C THR A 286 -2.94 -32.87 -7.82
N ASN A 287 -2.22 -33.98 -7.60
CA ASN A 287 -1.43 -34.62 -8.64
C ASN A 287 -2.28 -34.87 -9.90
N GLY A 288 -1.79 -34.39 -11.05
CA GLY A 288 -2.47 -34.51 -12.34
C GLY A 288 -3.44 -33.38 -12.68
N GLU A 289 -3.75 -32.47 -11.75
CA GLU A 289 -4.55 -31.28 -12.04
C GLU A 289 -3.67 -30.14 -12.60
N ARG A 290 -4.29 -29.31 -13.44
CA ARG A 290 -3.63 -28.10 -13.95
C ARG A 290 -3.51 -27.08 -12.82
N ASN A 291 -2.30 -26.64 -12.52
CA ASN A 291 -2.02 -25.54 -11.60
C ASN A 291 -1.81 -24.24 -12.36
N GLY A 292 -2.36 -23.16 -11.81
CA GLY A 292 -2.17 -21.79 -12.29
C GLY A 292 -1.10 -21.04 -11.51
N ASN A 293 -0.90 -19.77 -11.86
CA ASN A 293 0.12 -18.89 -11.30
C ASN A 293 -0.46 -17.71 -10.51
N VAL A 294 -1.73 -17.76 -10.10
CA VAL A 294 -2.34 -16.68 -9.34
C VAL A 294 -1.68 -16.54 -7.98
N CYS A 295 -1.05 -15.39 -7.78
CA CYS A 295 -0.37 -15.01 -6.53
C CYS A 295 -1.21 -14.07 -5.69
N ILE A 296 -2.00 -13.20 -6.34
CA ILE A 296 -2.86 -12.20 -5.69
C ILE A 296 -4.29 -12.49 -6.08
N LEU A 297 -5.15 -12.69 -5.09
CA LEU A 297 -6.56 -13.01 -5.28
C LEU A 297 -7.44 -12.00 -4.55
N ASP A 298 -8.26 -11.27 -5.29
CA ASP A 298 -9.23 -10.33 -4.75
C ASP A 298 -10.65 -10.90 -4.92
N LEU A 299 -11.28 -11.23 -3.80
CA LEU A 299 -12.65 -11.74 -3.69
C LEU A 299 -13.61 -10.72 -3.06
N THR A 300 -13.16 -9.49 -2.82
CA THR A 300 -13.92 -8.45 -2.11
C THR A 300 -15.35 -8.30 -2.60
N ARG A 301 -15.53 -8.30 -3.93
CA ARG A 301 -16.83 -8.08 -4.59
C ARG A 301 -17.59 -9.38 -4.87
N THR A 302 -17.28 -10.45 -4.17
CA THR A 302 -18.04 -11.70 -4.26
C THR A 302 -18.99 -11.86 -3.08
N THR A 303 -20.03 -12.68 -3.26
CA THR A 303 -20.98 -13.03 -2.19
C THR A 303 -20.74 -14.47 -1.75
N ALA A 304 -19.98 -14.64 -0.68
CA ALA A 304 -19.79 -15.93 -0.02
C ALA A 304 -19.94 -15.70 1.48
N LEU A 305 -20.79 -16.49 2.16
CA LEU A 305 -21.01 -16.39 3.61
C LEU A 305 -19.91 -17.06 4.42
N PHE A 306 -19.17 -17.97 3.82
CA PHE A 306 -18.06 -18.68 4.46
C PHE A 306 -16.99 -19.04 3.42
N ILE A 307 -15.76 -19.15 3.87
CA ILE A 307 -14.69 -19.77 3.10
C ILE A 307 -14.74 -21.27 3.40
N PRO A 308 -14.96 -22.15 2.41
CA PRO A 308 -15.11 -23.58 2.64
C PRO A 308 -13.87 -24.23 3.27
N ALA A 309 -14.06 -25.38 3.93
CA ALA A 309 -12.94 -26.17 4.40
C ALA A 309 -11.99 -26.52 3.23
N LYS A 310 -10.69 -26.31 3.45
CA LYS A 310 -9.63 -26.56 2.45
C LYS A 310 -9.77 -25.77 1.15
N ALA A 311 -10.51 -24.67 1.12
CA ALA A 311 -10.76 -23.87 -0.09
C ALA A 311 -9.47 -23.46 -0.81
N PHE A 312 -8.41 -23.15 -0.07
CA PHE A 312 -7.08 -22.76 -0.56
C PHE A 312 -5.97 -23.63 0.05
N TYR A 313 -6.28 -24.87 0.44
CA TYR A 313 -5.29 -25.77 1.02
C TYR A 313 -4.09 -25.96 0.08
N ALA A 314 -2.87 -25.78 0.63
CA ALA A 314 -1.60 -25.96 -0.07
C ALA A 314 -1.47 -25.14 -1.39
N CYS A 315 -2.02 -23.94 -1.41
CA CYS A 315 -1.85 -23.01 -2.54
C CYS A 315 -0.42 -22.47 -2.55
N GLU A 316 0.46 -23.11 -3.35
CA GLU A 316 1.90 -22.84 -3.38
C GLU A 316 2.25 -21.46 -3.97
N ASN A 317 1.36 -20.86 -4.76
CA ASN A 317 1.60 -19.59 -5.43
C ASN A 317 0.92 -18.43 -4.74
N LEU A 318 -0.08 -18.67 -3.88
CA LEU A 318 -0.85 -17.62 -3.23
C LEU A 318 0.01 -16.84 -2.23
N THR A 319 0.19 -15.54 -2.49
CA THR A 319 0.95 -14.63 -1.62
C THR A 319 0.04 -13.68 -0.85
N TYR A 320 -1.09 -13.31 -1.44
CA TYR A 320 -2.05 -12.40 -0.83
C TYR A 320 -3.48 -12.73 -1.24
N VAL A 321 -4.42 -12.64 -0.31
CA VAL A 321 -5.84 -12.79 -0.58
C VAL A 321 -6.67 -11.76 0.18
N THR A 322 -7.64 -11.15 -0.52
CA THR A 322 -8.69 -10.34 0.09
C THR A 322 -9.98 -11.15 0.10
N LEU A 323 -10.56 -11.36 1.29
CA LEU A 323 -11.79 -12.14 1.45
C LEU A 323 -13.03 -11.32 1.07
N PRO A 324 -14.16 -11.97 0.77
CA PRO A 324 -15.43 -11.28 0.57
C PRO A 324 -15.90 -10.50 1.81
N TYR A 325 -16.51 -9.34 1.62
CA TYR A 325 -17.16 -8.59 2.72
C TYR A 325 -18.21 -9.40 3.47
N SER A 326 -18.89 -10.34 2.79
CA SER A 326 -20.00 -11.11 3.34
C SER A 326 -19.57 -12.30 4.21
N VAL A 327 -18.27 -12.64 4.24
CA VAL A 327 -17.79 -13.83 4.95
C VAL A 327 -17.93 -13.65 6.46
N LYS A 328 -18.58 -14.65 7.09
CA LYS A 328 -18.71 -14.76 8.54
C LYS A 328 -17.75 -15.79 9.14
N GLN A 329 -17.37 -16.81 8.38
CA GLN A 329 -16.56 -17.90 8.88
C GLN A 329 -15.46 -18.30 7.89
N ILE A 330 -14.25 -18.52 8.41
CA ILE A 330 -13.14 -19.12 7.67
C ILE A 330 -13.09 -20.60 8.08
N GLY A 331 -13.34 -21.50 7.14
CA GLY A 331 -13.50 -22.92 7.40
C GLY A 331 -12.20 -23.66 7.80
N ARG A 332 -12.36 -24.90 8.24
CA ARG A 332 -11.25 -25.79 8.64
C ARG A 332 -10.20 -25.87 7.53
N GLN A 333 -8.92 -25.65 7.88
CA GLN A 333 -7.78 -25.77 6.95
C GLN A 333 -7.92 -24.92 5.68
N ALA A 334 -8.72 -23.86 5.70
CA ALA A 334 -9.04 -23.09 4.50
C ALA A 334 -7.79 -22.60 3.75
N PHE A 335 -6.74 -22.18 4.45
CA PHE A 335 -5.46 -21.75 3.92
C PHE A 335 -4.26 -22.57 4.44
N ALA A 336 -4.51 -23.74 5.04
CA ALA A 336 -3.42 -24.51 5.60
C ALA A 336 -2.37 -24.87 4.53
N ASN A 337 -1.09 -24.77 4.92
CA ASN A 337 0.08 -25.02 4.06
C ASN A 337 0.22 -24.05 2.85
N CYS A 338 -0.39 -22.87 2.89
CA CYS A 338 -0.08 -21.81 1.95
C CYS A 338 1.26 -21.16 2.33
N GLN A 339 2.36 -21.82 2.01
CA GLN A 339 3.70 -21.47 2.52
C GLN A 339 4.17 -20.08 2.08
N LYS A 340 3.72 -19.58 0.91
CA LYS A 340 4.06 -18.24 0.40
C LYS A 340 3.05 -17.16 0.82
N LEU A 341 1.98 -17.51 1.54
CA LEU A 341 0.97 -16.54 1.97
C LEU A 341 1.59 -15.56 2.98
N ASN A 342 1.71 -14.31 2.57
CA ASN A 342 2.28 -13.23 3.36
C ASN A 342 1.21 -12.48 4.15
N GLY A 343 0.01 -12.34 3.57
CA GLY A 343 -1.09 -11.63 4.18
C GLY A 343 -2.46 -12.09 3.71
N VAL A 344 -3.43 -11.87 4.58
CA VAL A 344 -4.86 -12.08 4.31
C VAL A 344 -5.63 -10.87 4.84
N HIS A 345 -6.47 -10.28 4.01
CA HIS A 345 -7.38 -9.24 4.45
C HIS A 345 -8.71 -9.85 4.86
N ILE A 346 -9.04 -9.70 6.14
CA ILE A 346 -10.25 -10.23 6.78
C ILE A 346 -11.12 -9.05 7.22
N TYR A 347 -12.33 -8.94 6.68
CA TYR A 347 -13.26 -7.85 7.02
C TYR A 347 -14.00 -8.08 8.34
N ASN A 348 -14.57 -7.01 8.88
CA ASN A 348 -15.28 -6.96 10.16
C ASN A 348 -16.67 -7.66 10.15
N ASN A 349 -16.78 -8.80 9.48
CA ASN A 349 -17.95 -9.67 9.52
C ASN A 349 -17.59 -11.11 9.92
N VAL A 350 -16.29 -11.41 9.99
CA VAL A 350 -15.82 -12.75 10.36
C VAL A 350 -15.87 -12.90 11.87
N ASP A 351 -16.64 -13.85 12.37
CA ASP A 351 -16.79 -14.19 13.77
C ASP A 351 -16.03 -15.46 14.19
N GLU A 352 -15.66 -16.32 13.23
CA GLU A 352 -14.93 -17.55 13.51
C GLU A 352 -13.76 -17.79 12.52
N ILE A 353 -12.60 -18.17 13.08
CA ILE A 353 -11.46 -18.71 12.34
C ILE A 353 -11.33 -20.18 12.69
N GLY A 354 -11.60 -21.05 11.72
CA GLY A 354 -11.74 -22.49 11.90
C GLY A 354 -10.44 -23.23 12.24
N GLN A 355 -10.58 -24.49 12.63
CA GLN A 355 -9.46 -25.35 13.01
C GLN A 355 -8.40 -25.41 11.93
N SER A 356 -7.13 -25.12 12.30
CA SER A 356 -5.96 -25.14 11.41
C SER A 356 -6.10 -24.23 10.17
N ALA A 357 -6.95 -23.20 10.21
CA ALA A 357 -7.28 -22.39 9.03
C ALA A 357 -6.06 -21.83 8.31
N PHE A 358 -5.03 -21.41 9.03
CA PHE A 358 -3.76 -20.87 8.52
C PHE A 358 -2.55 -21.69 8.98
N SER A 359 -2.74 -22.92 9.43
CA SER A 359 -1.64 -23.76 9.90
C SER A 359 -0.61 -23.99 8.78
N GLY A 360 0.68 -23.81 9.10
CA GLY A 360 1.77 -23.97 8.11
C GLY A 360 1.91 -22.84 7.09
N CYS A 361 1.29 -21.68 7.34
CA CYS A 361 1.53 -20.47 6.57
C CYS A 361 2.83 -19.80 7.05
N PHE A 362 3.98 -20.38 6.70
CA PHE A 362 5.28 -19.98 7.24
C PHE A 362 5.66 -18.52 7.01
N ASN A 363 5.19 -17.93 5.90
CA ASN A 363 5.49 -16.55 5.54
C ASN A 363 4.44 -15.54 6.02
N LEU A 364 3.36 -15.98 6.66
CA LEU A 364 2.36 -15.08 7.22
C LEU A 364 3.00 -14.32 8.40
N PHE A 365 3.26 -13.02 8.21
CA PHE A 365 3.99 -12.24 9.20
C PHE A 365 3.12 -11.24 9.96
N ASP A 366 1.94 -10.90 9.43
CA ASP A 366 0.95 -10.04 10.07
C ASP A 366 -0.46 -10.50 9.68
N VAL A 367 -1.38 -10.45 10.64
CA VAL A 367 -2.80 -10.70 10.43
C VAL A 367 -3.62 -9.71 11.26
N ALA A 368 -4.37 -8.85 10.57
CA ALA A 368 -5.34 -7.98 11.23
C ALA A 368 -6.59 -8.81 11.54
N LEU A 369 -6.81 -9.11 12.81
CA LEU A 369 -8.00 -9.82 13.25
C LEU A 369 -9.18 -8.84 13.32
N PRO A 370 -10.35 -9.20 12.76
CA PRO A 370 -11.50 -8.30 12.68
C PRO A 370 -12.14 -8.07 14.05
N SER A 371 -12.71 -6.88 14.24
CA SER A 371 -13.38 -6.52 15.51
C SER A 371 -14.64 -7.32 15.81
N SER A 372 -15.16 -8.09 14.86
CA SER A 372 -16.26 -9.03 15.01
C SER A 372 -15.85 -10.41 15.51
N LEU A 373 -14.55 -10.73 15.51
CA LEU A 373 -14.04 -12.08 15.77
C LEU A 373 -14.38 -12.55 17.20
N ILE A 374 -15.03 -13.72 17.31
CA ILE A 374 -15.45 -14.31 18.58
C ILE A 374 -14.57 -15.51 18.94
N THR A 375 -14.29 -16.38 17.96
CA THR A 375 -13.63 -17.67 18.20
C THR A 375 -12.44 -17.90 17.26
N ILE A 376 -11.32 -18.30 17.85
CA ILE A 376 -10.12 -18.79 17.13
C ILE A 376 -9.96 -20.26 17.51
N HIS A 377 -10.25 -21.16 16.56
CA HIS A 377 -10.22 -22.60 16.82
C HIS A 377 -8.83 -23.19 16.89
N SER A 378 -8.75 -24.45 17.31
CA SER A 378 -7.49 -25.16 17.58
C SER A 378 -6.52 -25.14 16.38
N ASN A 379 -5.26 -24.86 16.67
CA ASN A 379 -4.17 -24.77 15.68
C ASN A 379 -4.39 -23.77 14.54
N ALA A 380 -5.30 -22.78 14.69
CA ALA A 380 -5.68 -21.87 13.61
C ALA A 380 -4.48 -21.21 12.91
N PHE A 381 -3.47 -20.79 13.66
CA PHE A 381 -2.22 -20.19 13.18
C PHE A 381 -0.98 -21.03 13.55
N ASN A 382 -1.15 -22.32 13.81
CA ASN A 382 -0.02 -23.18 14.17
C ASN A 382 1.07 -23.12 13.09
N SER A 383 2.33 -22.99 13.52
CA SER A 383 3.49 -22.90 12.62
C SER A 383 3.48 -21.73 11.64
N CYS A 384 2.83 -20.60 11.98
CA CYS A 384 3.02 -19.33 11.31
C CYS A 384 4.34 -18.70 11.79
N THR A 385 5.48 -19.24 11.36
CA THR A 385 6.81 -18.96 11.92
C THR A 385 7.29 -17.53 11.67
N SER A 386 6.71 -16.83 10.71
CA SER A 386 7.02 -15.42 10.43
C SER A 386 6.10 -14.43 11.15
N LEU A 387 5.06 -14.88 11.84
CA LEU A 387 4.11 -14.01 12.53
C LEU A 387 4.81 -13.26 13.68
N LEU A 388 4.77 -11.91 13.61
CA LEU A 388 5.53 -11.06 14.54
C LEU A 388 4.69 -10.57 15.72
N SER A 389 3.44 -10.23 15.44
CA SER A 389 2.51 -9.70 16.42
C SER A 389 1.07 -10.06 16.08
N VAL A 390 0.25 -10.24 17.09
CA VAL A 390 -1.20 -10.39 16.94
C VAL A 390 -1.88 -9.52 17.98
N LYS A 391 -2.77 -8.63 17.52
CA LYS A 391 -3.65 -7.88 18.38
C LYS A 391 -5.00 -8.58 18.43
N LEU A 392 -5.36 -9.13 19.59
CA LEU A 392 -6.65 -9.74 19.78
C LEU A 392 -7.72 -8.65 19.96
N PRO A 393 -8.82 -8.67 19.21
CA PRO A 393 -9.92 -7.75 19.42
C PRO A 393 -10.70 -8.10 20.70
N ARG A 394 -11.33 -7.10 21.31
CA ARG A 394 -12.14 -7.27 22.55
C ARG A 394 -13.30 -8.25 22.41
N SER A 395 -13.73 -8.52 21.19
CA SER A 395 -14.82 -9.44 20.88
C SER A 395 -14.45 -10.91 21.07
N VAL A 396 -13.13 -11.25 21.07
CA VAL A 396 -12.66 -12.64 21.19
C VAL A 396 -13.02 -13.20 22.57
N LYS A 397 -13.79 -14.28 22.56
CA LYS A 397 -14.21 -15.01 23.75
C LYS A 397 -13.47 -16.33 23.94
N THR A 398 -13.08 -16.96 22.82
CA THR A 398 -12.50 -18.31 22.84
C THR A 398 -11.27 -18.37 21.96
N ILE A 399 -10.18 -18.90 22.51
CA ILE A 399 -8.96 -19.27 21.79
C ILE A 399 -8.67 -20.73 22.19
N ASP A 400 -8.83 -21.64 21.22
CA ASP A 400 -8.64 -23.07 21.48
C ASP A 400 -7.14 -23.46 21.52
N SER A 401 -6.88 -24.69 21.94
CA SER A 401 -5.54 -25.21 22.13
C SER A 401 -4.68 -25.11 20.88
N GLY A 402 -3.43 -24.68 21.03
CA GLY A 402 -2.45 -24.62 19.94
C GLY A 402 -2.73 -23.53 18.91
N ALA A 403 -3.69 -22.63 19.10
CA ALA A 403 -4.09 -21.64 18.11
C ALA A 403 -2.89 -20.87 17.51
N PHE A 404 -1.88 -20.54 18.32
CA PHE A 404 -0.64 -19.87 17.92
C PHE A 404 0.62 -20.72 18.24
N ALA A 405 0.48 -22.05 18.33
CA ALA A 405 1.61 -22.92 18.59
C ALA A 405 2.66 -22.80 17.47
N ASN A 406 3.94 -22.93 17.83
CA ASN A 406 5.07 -22.90 16.90
C ASN A 406 5.21 -21.58 16.08
N CYS A 407 4.60 -20.47 16.51
CA CYS A 407 4.83 -19.16 15.95
C CYS A 407 6.15 -18.59 16.50
N SER A 408 7.29 -19.07 16.01
CA SER A 408 8.61 -18.85 16.63
C SER A 408 9.06 -17.39 16.66
N LYS A 409 8.51 -16.53 15.82
CA LYS A 409 8.80 -15.07 15.80
C LYS A 409 7.73 -14.23 16.49
N LEU A 410 6.69 -14.82 17.06
CA LEU A 410 5.62 -14.09 17.73
C LEU A 410 6.13 -13.47 19.03
N ALA A 411 6.45 -12.18 18.98
CA ALA A 411 6.98 -11.43 20.10
C ALA A 411 5.87 -10.78 20.96
N PHE A 412 4.73 -10.48 20.35
CA PHE A 412 3.64 -9.76 21.00
C PHE A 412 2.29 -10.41 20.68
N LEU A 413 1.64 -10.90 21.71
CA LEU A 413 0.22 -11.25 21.70
C LEU A 413 -0.47 -10.29 22.67
N SER A 414 -1.08 -9.22 22.15
CA SER A 414 -1.76 -8.27 23.02
C SER A 414 -3.18 -8.72 23.29
N MET A 415 -3.50 -8.88 24.56
CA MET A 415 -4.86 -9.06 25.04
C MET A 415 -5.54 -7.69 25.13
N PRO A 416 -6.87 -7.57 24.90
CA PRO A 416 -7.60 -6.31 24.97
C PRO A 416 -7.66 -5.73 26.37
#